data_ca8203f502ed4a047ab571e3cc3afcee
#
_entry.id   ca8203f502ed4a047ab571e3cc3afcee
#
_cell.length_a   1.000
_cell.length_b   1.000
_cell.length_c   1.000
_cell.angle_alpha   90.00
_cell.angle_beta   90.00
_cell.angle_gamma   90.00
#
_symmetry.space_group_name_H-M   'P 1'
#
loop_
_entity.id
_entity.type
_entity.pdbx_description
1 polymer ?
#
loop_
_entity_poly.entity_id
_entity_poly.type
_entity_poly.pdbx_seq_one_letter_code
_entity_poly.pdbx_strand_id
1 'polypeptide(L)'
;MKPDSQVKQATRIQTSVLNGIEKKVLVKMANHLPSWVTSDMLTLIGVFGALLTGTGFVLTYFSYQWLWLSSLGLIINWFGDSLDGTLARVRNTQRPIYGYYLDHNTDLLCQLAIFGGIGLSPMMNMGVAMLVLVMYLMLEVYVSINAHLKSEFRLTYAKMGPTEFRLLVIILNTIIIFSPQLQQFSRSHMLLGVETICRFMDYVGCIVAAIMFIMYLVCFIKDARYFAKIDPLKKNE
;
A
#
# COMPACT_ATOMS: atom_id res chain seq x y z
N MET A 1 4.13 23.78 26.89
CA MET A 1 3.14 23.94 25.80
C MET A 1 2.14 22.80 25.92
N LYS A 2 0.93 23.04 26.43
CA LYS A 2 -0.14 22.00 26.48
C LYS A 2 -0.68 21.86 25.06
N PRO A 3 -0.80 20.64 24.52
CA PRO A 3 -1.45 20.44 23.22
C PRO A 3 -2.97 20.51 23.42
N ASP A 4 -3.48 21.74 23.39
CA ASP A 4 -4.94 21.99 23.41
C ASP A 4 -5.39 22.18 21.96
N SER A 5 -5.32 21.12 21.21
CA SER A 5 -6.05 20.99 19.96
C SER A 5 -6.54 19.54 19.90
N GLN A 6 -7.84 19.38 20.10
CA GLN A 6 -8.56 18.15 19.81
C GLN A 6 -8.33 17.84 18.32
N VAL A 7 -7.32 17.03 18.02
CA VAL A 7 -7.19 16.41 16.70
C VAL A 7 -8.43 15.53 16.57
N LYS A 8 -9.46 16.03 15.88
CA LYS A 8 -10.64 15.24 15.57
C LYS A 8 -10.16 14.00 14.81
N GLN A 9 -10.31 12.84 15.43
CA GLN A 9 -10.01 11.60 14.78
C GLN A 9 -10.88 11.48 13.52
N ALA A 10 -10.24 11.39 12.37
CA ALA A 10 -10.96 11.12 11.13
C ALA A 10 -11.65 9.75 11.22
N THR A 11 -12.91 9.68 10.86
CA THR A 11 -13.68 8.44 10.87
C THR A 11 -13.14 7.53 9.76
N ARG A 12 -12.55 6.38 10.13
CA ARG A 12 -12.03 5.41 9.17
C ARG A 12 -13.18 4.73 8.43
N ILE A 13 -13.35 5.06 7.15
CA ILE A 13 -14.33 4.44 6.25
C ILE A 13 -13.58 3.41 5.39
N GLN A 14 -13.81 2.14 5.66
CA GLN A 14 -13.24 1.04 4.91
C GLN A 14 -14.37 0.16 4.39
N THR A 15 -14.58 0.18 3.07
CA THR A 15 -15.67 -0.52 2.37
C THR A 15 -15.14 -1.58 1.42
N SER A 16 -13.96 -2.15 1.69
CA SER A 16 -13.39 -3.21 0.86
C SER A 16 -14.17 -4.52 0.99
N VAL A 17 -14.05 -5.38 -0.02
CA VAL A 17 -14.77 -6.67 -0.08
C VAL A 17 -14.41 -7.56 1.10
N LEU A 18 -13.14 -7.56 1.51
CA LEU A 18 -12.63 -8.43 2.59
C LEU A 18 -12.77 -7.82 3.99
N ASN A 19 -13.04 -6.51 4.10
CA ASN A 19 -13.02 -5.78 5.38
C ASN A 19 -13.83 -6.46 6.51
N GLY A 20 -15.01 -7.00 6.19
CA GLY A 20 -15.86 -7.63 7.21
C GLY A 20 -15.27 -8.90 7.80
N ILE A 21 -14.64 -9.73 6.96
CA ILE A 21 -13.98 -10.98 7.36
C ILE A 21 -12.65 -10.65 8.04
N GLU A 22 -11.86 -9.79 7.42
CA GLU A 22 -10.56 -9.33 7.93
C GLU A 22 -10.67 -8.78 9.35
N LYS A 23 -11.62 -7.87 9.60
CA LYS A 23 -11.83 -7.29 10.93
C LYS A 23 -12.13 -8.34 11.99
N LYS A 24 -12.97 -9.35 11.68
CA LYS A 24 -13.26 -10.45 12.61
C LYS A 24 -12.03 -11.28 12.92
N VAL A 25 -11.24 -11.60 11.90
CA VAL A 25 -10.00 -12.38 12.04
C VAL A 25 -8.98 -11.60 12.87
N LEU A 26 -8.74 -10.33 12.55
CA LEU A 26 -7.77 -9.48 13.25
C LEU A 26 -8.14 -9.29 14.73
N VAL A 27 -9.42 -9.05 15.06
CA VAL A 27 -9.88 -8.95 16.45
C VAL A 27 -9.68 -10.27 17.20
N LYS A 28 -9.98 -11.41 16.57
CA LYS A 28 -9.73 -12.72 17.18
C LYS A 28 -8.23 -12.94 17.44
N MET A 29 -7.37 -12.61 16.48
CA MET A 29 -5.92 -12.71 16.62
C MET A 29 -5.40 -11.80 17.74
N ALA A 30 -5.84 -10.53 17.77
CA ALA A 30 -5.43 -9.56 18.80
C ALA A 30 -5.76 -10.02 20.22
N ASN A 31 -6.92 -10.68 20.41
CA ASN A 31 -7.32 -11.22 21.72
C ASN A 31 -6.44 -12.41 22.18
N HIS A 32 -5.78 -13.13 21.26
CA HIS A 32 -4.94 -14.27 21.58
C HIS A 32 -3.45 -13.91 21.70
N LEU A 33 -3.06 -12.68 21.36
CA LEU A 33 -1.67 -12.26 21.50
C LEU A 33 -1.25 -12.12 22.96
N PRO A 34 -0.06 -12.61 23.33
CA PRO A 34 0.51 -12.45 24.68
C PRO A 34 0.56 -10.97 25.09
N SER A 35 0.47 -10.70 26.40
CA SER A 35 0.43 -9.33 26.93
C SER A 35 1.69 -8.51 26.66
N TRP A 36 2.85 -9.15 26.47
CA TRP A 36 4.12 -8.50 26.18
C TRP A 36 4.24 -7.99 24.73
N VAL A 37 3.40 -8.47 23.80
CA VAL A 37 3.37 -7.98 22.41
C VAL A 37 2.74 -6.59 22.38
N THR A 38 3.44 -5.62 21.81
CA THR A 38 2.96 -4.23 21.66
C THR A 38 2.60 -3.92 20.22
N SER A 39 1.82 -2.84 20.00
CA SER A 39 1.53 -2.35 18.65
C SER A 39 2.80 -1.97 17.90
N ASP A 40 3.74 -1.29 18.55
CA ASP A 40 5.01 -0.87 17.94
C ASP A 40 5.85 -2.09 17.48
N MET A 41 5.81 -3.22 18.22
CA MET A 41 6.45 -4.47 17.77
C MET A 41 5.79 -5.04 16.52
N LEU A 42 4.46 -4.96 16.41
CA LEU A 42 3.73 -5.40 15.23
C LEU A 42 4.06 -4.53 14.00
N THR A 43 4.15 -3.22 14.18
CA THR A 43 4.59 -2.31 13.13
C THR A 43 6.01 -2.69 12.63
N LEU A 44 6.95 -2.99 13.53
CA LEU A 44 8.30 -3.46 13.15
C LEU A 44 8.27 -4.81 12.42
N ILE A 45 7.39 -5.73 12.81
CA ILE A 45 7.17 -6.99 12.09
C ILE A 45 6.64 -6.71 10.68
N GLY A 46 5.76 -5.73 10.53
CA GLY A 46 5.28 -5.28 9.23
C GLY A 46 6.41 -4.76 8.33
N VAL A 47 7.28 -3.91 8.88
CA VAL A 47 8.47 -3.40 8.16
C VAL A 47 9.40 -4.54 7.75
N PHE A 48 9.68 -5.47 8.67
CA PHE A 48 10.48 -6.66 8.36
C PHE A 48 9.86 -7.47 7.21
N GLY A 49 8.53 -7.66 7.21
CA GLY A 49 7.82 -8.32 6.12
C GLY A 49 8.01 -7.61 4.77
N ALA A 50 7.97 -6.28 4.75
CA ALA A 50 8.21 -5.50 3.54
C ALA A 50 9.64 -5.65 3.01
N LEU A 51 10.64 -5.63 3.90
CA LEU A 51 12.04 -5.89 3.53
C LEU A 51 12.23 -7.31 2.97
N LEU A 52 11.57 -8.29 3.59
CA LEU A 52 11.60 -9.67 3.14
C LEU A 52 10.95 -9.82 1.74
N THR A 53 9.86 -9.09 1.50
CA THR A 53 9.21 -9.02 0.19
C THR A 53 10.16 -8.49 -0.89
N GLY A 54 10.77 -7.34 -0.64
CA GLY A 54 11.73 -6.74 -1.57
C GLY A 54 12.93 -7.65 -1.82
N THR A 55 13.48 -8.27 -0.76
CA THR A 55 14.56 -9.25 -0.86
C THR A 55 14.15 -10.45 -1.71
N GLY A 56 12.95 -11.00 -1.51
CA GLY A 56 12.42 -12.10 -2.31
C GLY A 56 12.35 -11.76 -3.81
N PHE A 57 11.94 -10.54 -4.15
CA PHE A 57 11.98 -10.07 -5.53
C PHE A 57 13.39 -10.00 -6.09
N VAL A 58 14.35 -9.41 -5.37
CA VAL A 58 15.75 -9.34 -5.82
C VAL A 58 16.36 -10.73 -6.02
N LEU A 59 16.07 -11.67 -5.12
CA LEU A 59 16.60 -13.04 -5.21
C LEU A 59 16.07 -13.83 -6.42
N THR A 60 15.06 -13.32 -7.15
CA THR A 60 14.63 -13.93 -8.43
C THR A 60 15.72 -13.94 -9.51
N TYR A 61 16.82 -13.18 -9.33
CA TYR A 61 18.05 -13.36 -10.14
C TYR A 61 18.60 -14.78 -10.10
N PHE A 62 18.42 -15.49 -8.98
CA PHE A 62 18.90 -16.85 -8.84
C PHE A 62 17.84 -17.89 -9.22
N SER A 63 16.57 -17.64 -8.82
CA SER A 63 15.44 -18.52 -9.16
C SER A 63 14.11 -17.82 -8.89
N TYR A 64 13.14 -18.01 -9.77
CA TYR A 64 11.76 -17.54 -9.54
C TYR A 64 11.08 -18.18 -8.34
N GLN A 65 11.60 -19.27 -7.78
CA GLN A 65 11.11 -19.87 -6.53
C GLN A 65 11.23 -18.91 -5.33
N TRP A 66 12.12 -17.91 -5.37
CA TRP A 66 12.22 -16.88 -4.34
C TRP A 66 11.00 -15.95 -4.25
N LEU A 67 10.09 -16.02 -5.21
CA LEU A 67 8.78 -15.36 -5.11
C LEU A 67 7.92 -15.92 -3.96
N TRP A 68 8.18 -17.15 -3.49
CA TRP A 68 7.58 -17.65 -2.25
C TRP A 68 8.03 -16.84 -1.04
N LEU A 69 9.29 -16.43 -0.99
CA LEU A 69 9.81 -15.56 0.07
C LEU A 69 9.15 -14.18 0.00
N SER A 70 9.00 -13.61 -1.20
CA SER A 70 8.27 -12.35 -1.41
C SER A 70 6.83 -12.45 -0.95
N SER A 71 6.13 -13.54 -1.29
CA SER A 71 4.74 -13.78 -0.88
C SER A 71 4.61 -13.95 0.64
N LEU A 72 5.55 -14.67 1.27
CA LEU A 72 5.62 -14.78 2.74
C LEU A 72 5.86 -13.41 3.39
N GLY A 73 6.74 -12.60 2.81
CA GLY A 73 6.99 -11.23 3.26
C GLY A 73 5.72 -10.37 3.23
N LEU A 74 4.91 -10.46 2.17
CA LEU A 74 3.62 -9.76 2.06
C LEU A 74 2.62 -10.21 3.14
N ILE A 75 2.59 -11.50 3.48
CA ILE A 75 1.74 -12.02 4.56
C ILE A 75 2.20 -11.47 5.92
N ILE A 76 3.51 -11.45 6.18
CA ILE A 76 4.09 -10.90 7.41
C ILE A 76 3.84 -9.39 7.49
N ASN A 77 4.00 -8.67 6.39
CA ASN A 77 3.72 -7.23 6.32
C ASN A 77 2.23 -6.95 6.62
N TRP A 78 1.30 -7.70 5.99
CA TRP A 78 -0.12 -7.59 6.29
C TRP A 78 -0.42 -7.87 7.77
N PHE A 79 0.17 -8.94 8.33
CA PHE A 79 -0.02 -9.31 9.73
C PHE A 79 0.39 -8.18 10.66
N GLY A 80 1.59 -7.61 10.49
CA GLY A 80 2.10 -6.53 11.32
C GLY A 80 1.26 -5.27 11.23
N ASP A 81 1.09 -4.76 10.03
CA ASP A 81 0.39 -3.53 9.67
C ASP A 81 -1.11 -3.54 10.06
N SER A 82 -1.83 -4.62 9.73
CA SER A 82 -3.28 -4.68 10.03
C SER A 82 -3.57 -4.96 11.50
N LEU A 83 -2.65 -5.60 12.20
CA LEU A 83 -2.88 -6.06 13.57
C LEU A 83 -2.45 -5.03 14.62
N ASP A 84 -1.48 -4.13 14.35
CA ASP A 84 -0.96 -3.16 15.30
C ASP A 84 -2.05 -2.18 15.79
N GLY A 85 -2.76 -1.53 14.90
CA GLY A 85 -3.88 -0.66 15.23
C GLY A 85 -5.09 -1.43 15.80
N THR A 86 -5.29 -2.69 15.40
CA THR A 86 -6.34 -3.54 15.95
C THR A 86 -6.03 -3.93 17.39
N LEU A 87 -4.78 -4.30 17.69
CA LEU A 87 -4.31 -4.62 19.04
C LEU A 87 -4.47 -3.42 19.98
N ALA A 88 -4.07 -2.21 19.50
CA ALA A 88 -4.21 -0.98 20.29
C ALA A 88 -5.69 -0.71 20.66
N ARG A 89 -6.62 -0.94 19.71
CA ARG A 89 -8.06 -0.79 19.96
C ARG A 89 -8.60 -1.81 20.96
N VAL A 90 -8.25 -3.08 20.78
CA VAL A 90 -8.72 -4.17 21.66
C VAL A 90 -8.23 -3.99 23.09
N ARG A 91 -7.00 -3.50 23.26
CA ARG A 91 -6.38 -3.28 24.59
C ARG A 91 -6.65 -1.90 25.19
N ASN A 92 -7.36 -1.00 24.49
CA ASN A 92 -7.58 0.40 24.89
C ASN A 92 -6.25 1.17 25.13
N THR A 93 -5.20 0.83 24.37
CA THR A 93 -3.86 1.46 24.45
C THR A 93 -3.58 2.37 23.25
N GLN A 94 -4.62 2.92 22.65
CA GLN A 94 -4.51 3.75 21.46
C GLN A 94 -3.71 5.03 21.74
N ARG A 95 -2.80 5.36 20.83
CA ARG A 95 -2.00 6.59 20.82
C ARG A 95 -2.26 7.32 19.50
N PRO A 96 -3.39 8.06 19.35
CA PRO A 96 -3.90 8.51 18.06
C PRO A 96 -2.89 9.33 17.25
N ILE A 97 -2.17 10.24 17.88
CA ILE A 97 -1.20 11.11 17.22
C ILE A 97 0.06 10.33 16.85
N TYR A 98 0.63 9.61 17.82
CA TYR A 98 1.85 8.84 17.62
C TYR A 98 1.61 7.67 16.64
N GLY A 99 0.51 6.93 16.82
CA GLY A 99 0.16 5.81 15.95
C GLY A 99 -0.02 6.26 14.51
N TYR A 100 -0.76 7.35 14.27
CA TYR A 100 -0.92 7.93 12.94
C TYR A 100 0.43 8.32 12.30
N TYR A 101 1.29 8.98 13.09
CA TYR A 101 2.61 9.39 12.62
C TYR A 101 3.49 8.17 12.26
N LEU A 102 3.53 7.16 13.16
CA LEU A 102 4.36 5.97 12.96
C LEU A 102 3.86 5.16 11.75
N ASP A 103 2.57 4.86 11.69
CA ASP A 103 1.88 4.11 10.62
C ASP A 103 2.22 4.67 9.24
N HIS A 104 1.91 5.96 9.00
CA HIS A 104 2.15 6.58 7.69
C HIS A 104 3.62 6.65 7.31
N ASN A 105 4.54 6.90 8.26
CA ASN A 105 5.97 6.94 7.93
C ASN A 105 6.55 5.55 7.68
N THR A 106 6.09 4.53 8.41
CA THR A 106 6.52 3.15 8.16
C THR A 106 5.95 2.59 6.86
N ASP A 107 4.72 2.98 6.49
CA ASP A 107 4.13 2.62 5.20
C ASP A 107 4.98 3.09 4.02
N LEU A 108 5.47 4.34 4.06
CA LEU A 108 6.39 4.87 3.03
C LEU A 108 7.65 4.02 2.89
N LEU A 109 8.25 3.60 4.01
CA LEU A 109 9.43 2.74 4.01
C LEU A 109 9.12 1.34 3.48
N CYS A 110 7.97 0.79 3.85
CA CYS A 110 7.50 -0.50 3.35
C CYS A 110 7.30 -0.46 1.82
N GLN A 111 6.64 0.58 1.31
CA GLN A 111 6.43 0.74 -0.13
C GLN A 111 7.76 0.89 -0.88
N LEU A 112 8.69 1.69 -0.34
CA LEU A 112 10.02 1.84 -0.94
C LEU A 112 10.77 0.50 -0.99
N ALA A 113 10.70 -0.31 0.07
CA ALA A 113 11.35 -1.62 0.11
C ALA A 113 10.74 -2.59 -0.92
N ILE A 114 9.41 -2.64 -1.02
CA ILE A 114 8.70 -3.53 -1.94
C ILE A 114 8.93 -3.13 -3.41
N PHE A 115 8.64 -1.87 -3.75
CA PHE A 115 8.79 -1.39 -5.14
C PHE A 115 10.25 -1.22 -5.55
N GLY A 116 11.13 -0.83 -4.61
CA GLY A 116 12.57 -0.85 -4.83
C GLY A 116 13.08 -2.26 -5.11
N GLY A 117 12.64 -3.25 -4.33
CA GLY A 117 13.01 -4.65 -4.50
C GLY A 117 12.59 -5.21 -5.86
N ILE A 118 11.34 -4.99 -6.30
CA ILE A 118 10.91 -5.47 -7.61
C ILE A 118 11.61 -4.73 -8.76
N GLY A 119 11.88 -3.43 -8.61
CA GLY A 119 12.62 -2.64 -9.61
C GLY A 119 14.10 -3.02 -9.72
N LEU A 120 14.69 -3.52 -8.63
CA LEU A 120 16.05 -4.09 -8.60
C LEU A 120 16.08 -5.54 -9.08
N SER A 121 14.95 -6.18 -9.32
CA SER A 121 14.86 -7.58 -9.76
C SER A 121 14.93 -7.72 -11.29
N PRO A 122 15.15 -8.94 -11.81
CA PRO A 122 15.04 -9.17 -13.24
C PRO A 122 13.61 -9.24 -13.77
N MET A 123 12.60 -8.90 -12.95
CA MET A 123 11.19 -9.06 -13.32
C MET A 123 10.57 -7.77 -13.88
N MET A 124 11.02 -6.60 -13.44
CA MET A 124 10.45 -5.30 -13.78
C MET A 124 11.55 -4.25 -13.95
N ASN A 125 11.38 -3.36 -14.91
CA ASN A 125 12.26 -2.20 -15.06
C ASN A 125 12.09 -1.23 -13.89
N MET A 126 13.19 -0.71 -13.35
CA MET A 126 13.19 0.25 -12.24
C MET A 126 12.28 1.45 -12.52
N GLY A 127 12.27 1.97 -13.76
CA GLY A 127 11.41 3.10 -14.13
C GLY A 127 9.93 2.79 -13.96
N VAL A 128 9.49 1.58 -14.32
CA VAL A 128 8.09 1.14 -14.15
C VAL A 128 7.76 0.93 -12.67
N ALA A 129 8.67 0.31 -11.91
CA ALA A 129 8.49 0.11 -10.48
C ALA A 129 8.35 1.46 -9.74
N MET A 130 9.20 2.43 -10.07
CA MET A 130 9.14 3.79 -9.49
C MET A 130 7.89 4.55 -9.95
N LEU A 131 7.42 4.35 -11.18
CA LEU A 131 6.17 4.93 -11.65
C LEU A 131 4.98 4.43 -10.81
N VAL A 132 4.89 3.12 -10.56
CA VAL A 132 3.83 2.55 -9.70
C VAL A 132 3.95 3.09 -8.28
N LEU A 133 5.15 3.17 -7.72
CA LEU A 133 5.39 3.77 -6.40
C LEU A 133 4.90 5.23 -6.35
N VAL A 134 5.24 6.05 -7.33
CA VAL A 134 4.81 7.47 -7.38
C VAL A 134 3.28 7.55 -7.44
N MET A 135 2.62 6.73 -8.26
CA MET A 135 1.14 6.71 -8.33
C MET A 135 0.53 6.30 -6.99
N TYR A 136 1.13 5.33 -6.30
CA TYR A 136 0.70 4.92 -4.96
C TYR A 136 0.82 6.07 -3.95
N LEU A 137 2.00 6.72 -3.90
CA LEU A 137 2.25 7.85 -3.00
C LEU A 137 1.33 9.05 -3.28
N MET A 138 1.01 9.31 -4.55
CA MET A 138 0.02 10.35 -4.90
C MET A 138 -1.37 10.05 -4.31
N LEU A 139 -1.81 8.79 -4.35
CA LEU A 139 -3.08 8.38 -3.74
C LEU A 139 -3.01 8.48 -2.21
N GLU A 140 -1.90 8.13 -1.60
CA GLU A 140 -1.69 8.20 -0.15
C GLU A 140 -1.73 9.64 0.35
N VAL A 141 -1.01 10.55 -0.32
CA VAL A 141 -1.06 12.00 -0.04
C VAL A 141 -2.48 12.54 -0.20
N TYR A 142 -3.19 12.14 -1.28
CA TYR A 142 -4.57 12.52 -1.50
C TYR A 142 -5.49 12.06 -0.36
N VAL A 143 -5.33 10.82 0.12
CA VAL A 143 -6.10 10.28 1.28
C VAL A 143 -5.81 11.08 2.54
N SER A 144 -4.54 11.37 2.81
CA SER A 144 -4.12 12.13 3.99
C SER A 144 -4.66 13.56 4.00
N ILE A 145 -4.66 14.25 2.85
CA ILE A 145 -5.27 15.59 2.70
C ILE A 145 -6.78 15.53 2.98
N ASN A 146 -7.48 14.56 2.39
CA ASN A 146 -8.93 14.41 2.61
C ASN A 146 -9.27 14.02 4.05
N ALA A 147 -8.45 13.20 4.71
CA ALA A 147 -8.60 12.86 6.11
C ALA A 147 -8.53 14.11 7.00
N HIS A 148 -7.62 15.04 6.68
CA HIS A 148 -7.49 16.30 7.39
C HIS A 148 -8.65 17.26 7.13
N LEU A 149 -9.05 17.43 5.86
CA LEU A 149 -10.07 18.42 5.46
C LEU A 149 -11.51 17.98 5.74
N LYS A 150 -11.83 16.69 5.55
CA LYS A 150 -13.18 16.14 5.71
C LYS A 150 -13.40 15.44 7.04
N SER A 151 -12.35 15.23 7.85
CA SER A 151 -12.38 14.34 9.03
C SER A 151 -12.86 12.92 8.68
N GLU A 152 -12.67 12.48 7.43
CA GLU A 152 -13.00 11.16 6.91
C GLU A 152 -11.74 10.54 6.29
N PHE A 153 -11.33 9.38 6.79
CA PHE A 153 -10.21 8.62 6.25
C PHE A 153 -10.74 7.48 5.38
N ARG A 154 -10.72 7.65 4.07
CA ARG A 154 -11.18 6.64 3.11
C ARG A 154 -10.00 5.86 2.55
N LEU A 155 -9.86 4.61 2.97
CA LEU A 155 -8.79 3.68 2.52
C LEU A 155 -9.18 2.86 1.29
N THR A 156 -10.43 2.94 0.85
CA THR A 156 -10.97 2.06 -0.19
C THR A 156 -11.34 2.86 -1.43
N TYR A 157 -10.68 2.54 -2.55
CA TYR A 157 -11.05 3.01 -3.88
C TYR A 157 -11.59 1.82 -4.67
N ALA A 158 -12.74 1.98 -5.31
CA ALA A 158 -13.40 0.92 -6.07
C ALA A 158 -13.60 -0.41 -5.29
N LYS A 159 -13.81 -0.33 -3.97
CA LYS A 159 -13.94 -1.49 -3.05
C LYS A 159 -12.66 -2.35 -2.90
N MET A 160 -11.51 -1.88 -3.39
CA MET A 160 -10.23 -2.53 -3.20
C MET A 160 -9.41 -1.77 -2.14
N GLY A 161 -8.87 -2.49 -1.18
CA GLY A 161 -7.98 -1.99 -0.13
C GLY A 161 -6.58 -2.59 -0.22
N PRO A 162 -5.67 -2.21 0.70
CA PRO A 162 -4.30 -2.73 0.73
C PRO A 162 -4.22 -4.26 0.83
N THR A 163 -5.15 -4.90 1.52
CA THR A 163 -5.20 -6.36 1.68
C THR A 163 -5.49 -7.07 0.38
N GLU A 164 -6.48 -6.57 -0.40
CA GLU A 164 -6.81 -7.11 -1.71
C GLU A 164 -5.64 -6.97 -2.68
N PHE A 165 -4.92 -5.85 -2.63
CA PHE A 165 -3.73 -5.63 -3.45
C PHE A 165 -2.62 -6.64 -3.11
N ARG A 166 -2.32 -6.86 -1.83
CA ARG A 166 -1.34 -7.87 -1.40
C ARG A 166 -1.71 -9.27 -1.88
N LEU A 167 -2.99 -9.65 -1.79
CA LEU A 167 -3.46 -10.94 -2.30
C LEU A 167 -3.29 -11.08 -3.81
N LEU A 168 -3.59 -10.03 -4.59
CA LEU A 168 -3.36 -10.04 -6.04
C LEU A 168 -1.89 -10.25 -6.37
N VAL A 169 -0.97 -9.61 -5.64
CA VAL A 169 0.47 -9.80 -5.85
C VAL A 169 0.89 -11.23 -5.50
N ILE A 170 0.38 -11.82 -4.42
CA ILE A 170 0.66 -13.22 -4.05
C ILE A 170 0.15 -14.19 -5.13
N ILE A 171 -1.05 -13.98 -5.65
CA ILE A 171 -1.60 -14.77 -6.75
C ILE A 171 -0.73 -14.64 -7.99
N LEU A 172 -0.33 -13.42 -8.34
CA LEU A 172 0.53 -13.14 -9.49
C LEU A 172 1.91 -13.80 -9.33
N ASN A 173 2.53 -13.70 -8.16
CA ASN A 173 3.77 -14.41 -7.85
C ASN A 173 3.63 -15.91 -8.06
N THR A 174 2.52 -16.49 -7.56
CA THR A 174 2.23 -17.92 -7.72
C THR A 174 2.08 -18.31 -9.20
N ILE A 175 1.35 -17.51 -9.98
CA ILE A 175 1.18 -17.76 -11.43
C ILE A 175 2.55 -17.71 -12.14
N ILE A 176 3.41 -16.75 -11.80
CA ILE A 176 4.73 -16.61 -12.40
C ILE A 176 5.62 -17.80 -12.05
N ILE A 177 5.62 -18.28 -10.79
CA ILE A 177 6.40 -19.46 -10.36
C ILE A 177 6.08 -20.69 -11.24
N PHE A 178 4.81 -20.91 -11.56
CA PHE A 178 4.37 -22.09 -12.31
C PHE A 178 4.27 -21.88 -13.83
N SER A 179 4.61 -20.67 -14.33
CA SER A 179 4.51 -20.35 -15.76
C SER A 179 5.87 -19.96 -16.35
N PRO A 180 6.65 -20.91 -16.90
CA PRO A 180 7.92 -20.61 -17.57
C PRO A 180 7.78 -19.60 -18.73
N GLN A 181 6.61 -19.57 -19.38
CA GLN A 181 6.33 -18.63 -20.47
C GLN A 181 6.33 -17.18 -19.97
N LEU A 182 5.77 -16.91 -18.77
CA LEU A 182 5.76 -15.57 -18.19
C LEU A 182 7.14 -15.17 -17.66
N GLN A 183 7.93 -16.14 -17.15
CA GLN A 183 9.28 -15.90 -16.69
C GLN A 183 10.22 -15.48 -17.82
N GLN A 184 10.04 -16.06 -19.01
CA GLN A 184 10.86 -15.80 -20.20
C GLN A 184 10.26 -14.71 -21.10
N PHE A 185 9.07 -14.22 -20.78
CA PHE A 185 8.41 -13.22 -21.61
C PHE A 185 9.19 -11.90 -21.59
N SER A 186 9.69 -11.51 -22.76
CA SER A 186 10.35 -10.24 -22.97
C SER A 186 10.10 -9.76 -24.42
N ARG A 187 9.92 -8.44 -24.57
CA ARG A 187 9.81 -7.79 -25.88
C ARG A 187 10.61 -6.50 -25.87
N SER A 188 11.33 -6.24 -26.95
CA SER A 188 12.00 -4.96 -27.12
C SER A 188 11.06 -3.93 -27.73
N HIS A 189 11.12 -2.72 -27.20
CA HIS A 189 10.41 -1.54 -27.68
C HIS A 189 11.37 -0.37 -27.79
N MET A 190 11.20 0.46 -28.84
CA MET A 190 11.91 1.74 -28.93
C MET A 190 11.15 2.78 -28.11
N LEU A 191 11.68 3.17 -26.94
CA LEU A 191 11.15 4.22 -26.10
C LEU A 191 12.10 5.42 -26.13
N LEU A 192 11.61 6.56 -26.61
CA LEU A 192 12.41 7.79 -26.71
C LEU A 192 13.76 7.62 -27.45
N GLY A 193 13.81 6.74 -28.45
CA GLY A 193 15.03 6.46 -29.21
C GLY A 193 15.98 5.44 -28.55
N VAL A 194 15.61 4.86 -27.41
CA VAL A 194 16.37 3.83 -26.70
C VAL A 194 15.64 2.49 -26.81
N GLU A 195 16.35 1.44 -27.22
CA GLU A 195 15.81 0.08 -27.19
C GLU A 195 15.68 -0.38 -25.73
N THR A 196 14.46 -0.64 -25.31
CA THR A 196 14.12 -1.04 -23.93
C THR A 196 13.48 -2.42 -23.95
N ILE A 197 14.03 -3.35 -23.15
CA ILE A 197 13.44 -4.68 -22.99
C ILE A 197 12.35 -4.58 -21.92
N CYS A 198 11.10 -4.83 -22.32
CA CYS A 198 9.94 -4.89 -21.44
C CYS A 198 9.60 -6.36 -21.13
N ARG A 199 9.45 -6.66 -19.87
CA ARG A 199 9.09 -7.99 -19.32
C ARG A 199 7.62 -8.03 -18.96
N PHE A 200 7.08 -9.19 -18.65
CA PHE A 200 5.68 -9.36 -18.27
C PHE A 200 5.24 -8.38 -17.17
N MET A 201 6.04 -8.26 -16.11
CA MET A 201 5.71 -7.37 -14.98
C MET A 201 5.76 -5.88 -15.34
N ASP A 202 6.46 -5.47 -16.39
CA ASP A 202 6.43 -4.08 -16.87
C ASP A 202 5.05 -3.72 -17.42
N TYR A 203 4.42 -4.61 -18.18
CA TYR A 203 3.06 -4.40 -18.67
C TYR A 203 2.04 -4.36 -17.54
N VAL A 204 2.15 -5.28 -16.58
CA VAL A 204 1.31 -5.28 -15.38
C VAL A 204 1.48 -3.97 -14.60
N GLY A 205 2.72 -3.53 -14.38
CA GLY A 205 3.03 -2.29 -13.69
C GLY A 205 2.46 -1.06 -14.40
N CYS A 206 2.61 -0.97 -15.72
CA CYS A 206 2.03 0.13 -16.51
C CYS A 206 0.49 0.16 -16.43
N ILE A 207 -0.17 -1.00 -16.49
CA ILE A 207 -1.64 -1.10 -16.35
C ILE A 207 -2.06 -0.64 -14.94
N VAL A 208 -1.39 -1.13 -13.90
CA VAL A 208 -1.67 -0.74 -12.52
C VAL A 208 -1.46 0.77 -12.32
N ALA A 209 -0.34 1.32 -12.81
CA ALA A 209 -0.07 2.75 -12.73
C ALA A 209 -1.14 3.58 -13.45
N ALA A 210 -1.58 3.16 -14.64
CA ALA A 210 -2.63 3.83 -15.39
C ALA A 210 -3.97 3.81 -14.63
N ILE A 211 -4.35 2.67 -14.06
CA ILE A 211 -5.57 2.54 -13.24
C ILE A 211 -5.49 3.47 -12.02
N MET A 212 -4.37 3.48 -11.29
CA MET A 212 -4.18 4.33 -10.12
C MET A 212 -4.22 5.82 -10.49
N PHE A 213 -3.62 6.19 -11.62
CA PHE A 213 -3.65 7.58 -12.10
C PHE A 213 -5.06 8.03 -12.47
N ILE A 214 -5.83 7.19 -13.18
CA ILE A 214 -7.24 7.49 -13.52
C ILE A 214 -8.06 7.63 -12.24
N MET A 215 -7.88 6.73 -11.27
CA MET A 215 -8.56 6.81 -9.97
C MET A 215 -8.22 8.11 -9.24
N TYR A 216 -6.95 8.48 -9.19
CA TYR A 216 -6.50 9.75 -8.62
C TYR A 216 -7.19 10.94 -9.28
N LEU A 217 -7.18 11.02 -10.63
CA LEU A 217 -7.79 12.13 -11.35
C LEU A 217 -9.31 12.23 -11.10
N VAL A 218 -10.02 11.12 -11.13
CA VAL A 218 -11.48 11.08 -10.87
C VAL A 218 -11.78 11.59 -9.46
N CYS A 219 -11.05 11.10 -8.47
CA CYS A 219 -11.23 11.51 -7.08
C CYS A 219 -10.84 12.98 -6.87
N PHE A 220 -9.71 13.40 -7.42
CA PHE A 220 -9.24 14.79 -7.36
C PHE A 220 -10.25 15.77 -7.96
N ILE A 221 -10.75 15.51 -9.18
CA ILE A 221 -11.73 16.40 -9.84
C ILE A 221 -13.04 16.48 -9.03
N LYS A 222 -13.50 15.32 -8.50
CA LYS A 222 -14.72 15.27 -7.68
C LYS A 222 -14.57 16.12 -6.41
N ASP A 223 -13.45 15.97 -5.72
CA ASP A 223 -13.22 16.65 -4.45
C ASP A 223 -12.86 18.12 -4.65
N ALA A 224 -12.15 18.49 -5.71
CA ALA A 224 -11.93 19.89 -6.07
C ALA A 224 -13.25 20.63 -6.31
N ARG A 225 -14.22 20.00 -7.02
CA ARG A 225 -15.55 20.56 -7.23
C ARG A 225 -16.35 20.67 -5.92
N TYR A 226 -16.19 19.72 -5.02
CA TYR A 226 -16.83 19.75 -3.70
C TYR A 226 -16.29 20.90 -2.85
N PHE A 227 -14.94 21.03 -2.74
CA PHE A 227 -14.33 22.08 -1.96
C PHE A 227 -14.58 23.47 -2.52
N ALA A 228 -14.61 23.65 -3.84
CA ALA A 228 -14.97 24.93 -4.48
C ALA A 228 -16.40 25.39 -4.17
N LYS A 229 -17.31 24.44 -3.84
CA LYS A 229 -18.69 24.78 -3.44
C LYS A 229 -18.80 25.22 -1.99
N ILE A 230 -18.00 24.63 -1.09
CA ILE A 230 -18.04 24.96 0.34
C ILE A 230 -17.17 26.17 0.71
N ASP A 231 -16.17 26.48 -0.11
CA ASP A 231 -15.31 27.66 0.04
C ASP A 231 -15.32 28.49 -1.27
N PRO A 232 -16.43 29.20 -1.56
CA PRO A 232 -16.55 29.98 -2.77
C PRO A 232 -15.70 31.25 -2.71
N LEU A 233 -15.22 31.70 -3.86
CA LEU A 233 -14.55 33.00 -3.98
C LEU A 233 -15.44 34.11 -3.43
N LYS A 234 -14.95 34.94 -2.50
CA LYS A 234 -15.62 36.15 -2.07
C LYS A 234 -15.74 37.08 -3.30
N LYS A 235 -16.97 37.42 -3.69
CA LYS A 235 -17.19 38.51 -4.64
C LYS A 235 -16.70 39.79 -3.97
N ASN A 236 -15.71 40.45 -4.59
CA ASN A 236 -15.37 41.82 -4.18
C ASN A 236 -16.62 42.69 -4.46
N GLU A 237 -17.24 43.18 -3.39
CA GLU A 237 -18.24 44.23 -3.47
C GLU A 237 -17.58 45.56 -3.84
#